data_54e8c672b58496394898f0e4148f33d8
#
_entry.id   54e8c672b58496394898f0e4148f33d8
#
_cell.length_a   1.000
_cell.length_b   1.000
_cell.length_c   1.000
_cell.angle_alpha   90.00
_cell.angle_beta   90.00
_cell.angle_gamma   90.00
#
_symmetry.space_group_name_H-M   'P 1'
#
loop_
_entity.id
_entity.type
_entity.pdbx_description
1 polymer ?
#
loop_
_entity_poly.entity_id
_entity_poly.type
_entity_poly.pdbx_seq_one_letter_code
_entity_poly.pdbx_strand_id
1 'polypeptide(L)'
;MIDVALPHTRPTSSPHVAEFVTRVLERLKPLTSEPEIHNHVHEENTQETDERTQAVKLLKTVLKWLMASAGRTFTTPVQQQLQLLPVLFKIAPVEIDESYDEMKQDARTCLSLMSQGLLYPEHIPLVLAALEEMAASRSWHARFSVLTYLQITVFYNLFTLLSLPAEVLRIRKLVMQLLLDEQLEVRDMACTTLSGLLQCQFFPLDSCLQTQLQTLSQTSLPKARGELASMGTHIKHTHLVRRHAGVLGLSACILSSPYDVPQWMPQILMELSDHLNDPQPIEMTVKKTLSEFRRTHHDNWQEHRQCFTDDQLLVLTNLLVSPCYYA
;
A
#
# COMPACT_ATOMS: atom_id res chain seq x y z
N MET A 1 21.70 -9.05 -28.94
CA MET A 1 21.34 -8.34 -30.20
C MET A 1 20.09 -7.43 -30.06
N ILE A 2 19.27 -7.62 -29.05
CA ILE A 2 18.07 -6.81 -28.75
C ILE A 2 18.45 -5.48 -28.06
N ASP A 3 19.48 -5.46 -27.21
CA ASP A 3 19.87 -4.28 -26.42
C ASP A 3 20.52 -3.14 -27.24
N VAL A 4 21.01 -3.43 -28.44
CA VAL A 4 21.70 -2.42 -29.27
C VAL A 4 20.72 -1.60 -30.14
N ALA A 5 19.53 -2.12 -30.41
CA ALA A 5 18.53 -1.44 -31.25
C ALA A 5 17.56 -0.54 -30.44
N LEU A 6 17.39 -0.81 -29.14
CA LEU A 6 16.42 -0.14 -28.29
C LEU A 6 16.67 1.36 -28.02
N PRO A 7 17.91 1.85 -27.85
CA PRO A 7 18.15 3.28 -27.59
C PRO A 7 17.69 4.21 -28.74
N HIS A 8 17.64 3.70 -29.95
CA HIS A 8 17.28 4.50 -31.13
C HIS A 8 15.77 4.46 -31.50
N THR A 9 15.00 3.60 -30.82
CA THR A 9 13.56 3.41 -31.11
C THR A 9 12.66 3.87 -29.98
N ARG A 10 13.18 4.58 -28.97
CA ARG A 10 12.33 5.15 -27.91
C ARG A 10 11.29 6.06 -28.56
N PRO A 11 9.98 5.81 -28.34
CA PRO A 11 8.98 6.73 -28.82
C PRO A 11 9.15 8.06 -28.09
N THR A 12 9.68 9.05 -28.79
CA THR A 12 9.67 10.42 -28.28
C THR A 12 8.22 10.84 -28.11
N SER A 13 7.89 11.44 -26.95
CA SER A 13 6.54 11.94 -26.71
C SER A 13 6.19 12.93 -27.79
N SER A 14 5.26 12.57 -28.69
CA SER A 14 4.74 13.51 -29.67
C SER A 14 4.06 14.65 -28.91
N PRO A 15 4.34 15.93 -29.23
CA PRO A 15 3.63 17.06 -28.64
C PRO A 15 2.11 16.92 -28.71
N HIS A 16 1.61 16.29 -29.78
CA HIS A 16 0.19 16.01 -29.96
C HIS A 16 -0.39 15.02 -28.92
N VAL A 17 0.40 14.02 -28.47
CA VAL A 17 -0.06 13.07 -27.45
C VAL A 17 -0.09 13.75 -26.08
N ALA A 18 0.90 14.59 -25.77
CA ALA A 18 0.90 15.36 -24.53
C ALA A 18 -0.29 16.33 -24.46
N GLU A 19 -0.56 17.05 -25.55
CA GLU A 19 -1.73 17.94 -25.65
C GLU A 19 -3.04 17.16 -25.55
N PHE A 20 -3.14 16.00 -26.19
CA PHE A 20 -4.30 15.12 -26.08
C PHE A 20 -4.56 14.70 -24.62
N VAL A 21 -3.53 14.22 -23.91
CA VAL A 21 -3.67 13.79 -22.51
C VAL A 21 -4.06 14.97 -21.62
N THR A 22 -3.48 16.15 -21.82
CA THR A 22 -3.87 17.37 -21.07
C THR A 22 -5.35 17.69 -21.26
N ARG A 23 -5.84 17.67 -22.49
CA ARG A 23 -7.28 17.89 -22.79
C ARG A 23 -8.16 16.80 -22.20
N VAL A 24 -7.69 15.54 -22.19
CA VAL A 24 -8.40 14.42 -21.55
C VAL A 24 -8.54 14.67 -20.04
N LEU A 25 -7.43 15.02 -19.38
CA LEU A 25 -7.44 15.30 -17.94
C LEU A 25 -8.40 16.43 -17.57
N GLU A 26 -8.42 17.51 -18.36
CA GLU A 26 -9.36 18.61 -18.15
C GLU A 26 -10.83 18.17 -18.26
N ARG A 27 -11.16 17.37 -19.28
CA ARG A 27 -12.52 16.86 -19.50
C ARG A 27 -12.96 15.79 -18.51
N LEU A 28 -12.02 15.13 -17.83
CA LEU A 28 -12.32 14.14 -16.80
C LEU A 28 -12.48 14.76 -15.40
N LYS A 29 -12.20 16.05 -15.21
CA LYS A 29 -12.37 16.74 -13.92
C LYS A 29 -13.74 16.52 -13.28
N PRO A 30 -14.89 16.58 -14.00
CA PRO A 30 -16.20 16.36 -13.39
C PRO A 30 -16.39 14.98 -12.74
N LEU A 31 -15.61 13.96 -13.19
CA LEU A 31 -15.65 12.60 -12.63
C LEU A 31 -14.65 12.40 -11.48
N THR A 32 -13.64 13.25 -11.38
CA THR A 32 -12.52 13.10 -10.43
C THR A 32 -12.53 14.16 -9.33
N SER A 33 -13.36 15.21 -9.46
CA SER A 33 -13.57 16.20 -8.41
C SER A 33 -14.30 15.55 -7.25
N GLU A 34 -13.80 15.75 -6.03
CA GLU A 34 -14.53 15.35 -4.84
C GLU A 34 -15.81 16.21 -4.74
N PRO A 35 -16.96 15.62 -4.41
CA PRO A 35 -18.18 16.42 -4.19
C PRO A 35 -17.91 17.39 -3.03
N GLU A 36 -17.93 18.68 -3.31
CA GLU A 36 -17.95 19.68 -2.27
C GLU A 36 -19.23 19.47 -1.47
N ILE A 37 -19.11 19.35 -0.13
CA ILE A 37 -20.25 19.22 0.77
C ILE A 37 -20.92 20.61 0.85
N HIS A 38 -21.61 20.95 -0.19
CA HIS A 38 -22.55 22.07 -0.16
C HIS A 38 -23.95 21.50 0.09
N ASN A 39 -24.49 21.79 1.29
CA ASN A 39 -25.87 21.56 1.70
C ASN A 39 -26.84 22.44 0.89
N HIS A 40 -26.80 22.36 -0.42
CA HIS A 40 -27.83 22.98 -1.27
C HIS A 40 -28.44 21.87 -2.13
N VAL A 41 -29.72 21.69 -1.96
CA VAL A 41 -30.61 20.98 -2.90
C VAL A 41 -30.48 21.71 -4.23
N HIS A 42 -29.62 21.24 -5.11
CA HIS A 42 -29.50 21.75 -6.47
C HIS A 42 -30.48 20.98 -7.36
N GLU A 43 -31.35 21.73 -8.02
CA GLU A 43 -32.03 21.30 -9.25
C GLU A 43 -30.93 20.78 -10.20
N GLU A 44 -31.05 19.53 -10.64
CA GLU A 44 -30.10 18.91 -11.58
C GLU A 44 -30.04 19.77 -12.85
N ASN A 45 -28.93 20.47 -13.02
CA ASN A 45 -28.71 21.34 -14.17
C ASN A 45 -28.45 20.43 -15.38
N THR A 46 -29.31 20.48 -16.38
CA THR A 46 -29.27 19.63 -17.59
C THR A 46 -27.91 19.69 -18.31
N GLN A 47 -27.19 20.79 -18.17
CA GLN A 47 -25.87 21.00 -18.75
C GLN A 47 -24.78 20.19 -18.01
N GLU A 48 -24.89 20.07 -16.69
CA GLU A 48 -23.93 19.31 -15.85
C GLU A 48 -24.08 17.79 -16.09
N THR A 49 -25.31 17.31 -16.34
CA THR A 49 -25.57 15.91 -16.74
C THR A 49 -25.02 15.58 -18.12
N ASP A 50 -25.03 16.50 -19.07
CA ASP A 50 -24.49 16.26 -20.43
C ASP A 50 -22.96 16.24 -20.39
N GLU A 51 -22.31 17.16 -19.68
CA GLU A 51 -20.84 17.18 -19.49
C GLU A 51 -20.34 15.91 -18.80
N ARG A 52 -21.04 15.42 -17.76
CA ARG A 52 -20.70 14.17 -17.07
C ARG A 52 -20.84 12.98 -18.02
N THR A 53 -21.90 12.94 -18.84
CA THR A 53 -22.10 11.88 -19.84
C THR A 53 -21.02 11.85 -20.89
N GLN A 54 -20.58 13.02 -21.36
CA GLN A 54 -19.48 13.13 -22.30
C GLN A 54 -18.15 12.71 -21.66
N ALA A 55 -17.88 13.08 -20.41
CA ALA A 55 -16.70 12.65 -19.65
C ALA A 55 -16.65 11.12 -19.48
N VAL A 56 -17.78 10.46 -19.22
CA VAL A 56 -17.89 9.01 -19.15
C VAL A 56 -17.54 8.33 -20.47
N LYS A 57 -18.10 8.83 -21.58
CA LYS A 57 -17.78 8.30 -22.92
C LYS A 57 -16.29 8.45 -23.27
N LEU A 58 -15.71 9.60 -22.94
CA LEU A 58 -14.29 9.85 -23.11
C LEU A 58 -13.45 8.88 -22.27
N LEU A 59 -13.81 8.70 -21.01
CA LEU A 59 -13.09 7.80 -20.10
C LEU A 59 -13.09 6.37 -20.62
N LYS A 60 -14.24 5.84 -21.06
CA LYS A 60 -14.31 4.49 -21.68
C LYS A 60 -13.35 4.36 -22.88
N THR A 61 -13.22 5.39 -23.69
CA THR A 61 -12.28 5.40 -24.81
C THR A 61 -10.82 5.38 -24.34
N VAL A 62 -10.50 6.19 -23.31
CA VAL A 62 -9.16 6.27 -22.72
C VAL A 62 -8.78 4.94 -22.07
N LEU A 63 -9.69 4.30 -21.33
CA LEU A 63 -9.45 2.99 -20.72
C LEU A 63 -9.13 1.91 -21.76
N LYS A 64 -9.90 1.86 -22.86
CA LYS A 64 -9.62 0.95 -23.98
C LYS A 64 -8.25 1.21 -24.62
N TRP A 65 -7.90 2.47 -24.79
CA TRP A 65 -6.57 2.85 -25.29
C TRP A 65 -5.45 2.42 -24.33
N LEU A 66 -5.61 2.65 -23.03
CA LEU A 66 -4.64 2.23 -22.02
C LEU A 66 -4.48 0.71 -22.01
N MET A 67 -5.56 -0.06 -22.01
CA MET A 67 -5.51 -1.54 -22.04
C MET A 67 -4.80 -2.05 -23.31
N ALA A 68 -5.06 -1.43 -24.46
CA ALA A 68 -4.43 -1.83 -25.71
C ALA A 68 -2.94 -1.46 -25.81
N SER A 69 -2.50 -0.43 -25.07
CA SER A 69 -1.15 0.11 -25.10
C SER A 69 -0.31 -0.25 -23.88
N ALA A 70 -0.93 -0.62 -22.76
CA ALA A 70 -0.23 -1.05 -21.56
C ALA A 70 0.59 -2.32 -21.86
N GLY A 71 1.81 -2.37 -21.34
CA GLY A 71 2.76 -3.44 -21.63
C GLY A 71 3.53 -3.27 -22.96
N ARG A 72 3.18 -2.30 -23.79
CA ARG A 72 3.94 -1.95 -25.00
C ARG A 72 4.89 -0.78 -24.74
N THR A 73 5.66 -0.86 -23.66
CA THR A 73 6.54 0.23 -23.19
C THR A 73 7.57 0.71 -24.22
N PHE A 74 7.90 -0.14 -25.21
CA PHE A 74 8.86 0.20 -26.26
C PHE A 74 8.23 0.96 -27.45
N THR A 75 6.91 0.93 -27.59
CA THR A 75 6.20 1.51 -28.72
C THR A 75 5.22 2.62 -28.35
N THR A 76 4.94 2.78 -27.04
CA THR A 76 3.95 3.73 -26.55
C THR A 76 4.60 4.75 -25.61
N PRO A 77 4.22 6.03 -25.65
CA PRO A 77 4.74 7.04 -24.75
C PRO A 77 4.23 6.83 -23.32
N VAL A 78 5.04 6.14 -22.51
CA VAL A 78 4.71 5.76 -21.12
C VAL A 78 4.44 6.98 -20.24
N GLN A 79 5.21 8.06 -20.42
CA GLN A 79 5.08 9.28 -19.63
C GLN A 79 3.64 9.85 -19.67
N GLN A 80 2.99 9.83 -20.83
CA GLN A 80 1.63 10.33 -20.99
C GLN A 80 0.61 9.41 -20.36
N GLN A 81 0.84 8.09 -20.38
CA GLN A 81 -0.02 7.13 -19.68
C GLN A 81 0.06 7.31 -18.17
N LEU A 82 1.26 7.54 -17.62
CA LEU A 82 1.48 7.74 -16.19
C LEU A 82 0.75 8.96 -15.62
N GLN A 83 0.52 10.01 -16.44
CA GLN A 83 -0.27 11.17 -16.03
C GLN A 83 -1.74 10.84 -15.77
N LEU A 84 -2.24 9.71 -16.26
CA LEU A 84 -3.61 9.26 -16.03
C LEU A 84 -3.76 8.43 -14.73
N LEU A 85 -2.67 8.05 -14.07
CA LEU A 85 -2.71 7.25 -12.84
C LEU A 85 -3.63 7.84 -11.76
N PRO A 86 -3.58 9.15 -11.43
CA PRO A 86 -4.48 9.71 -10.41
C PRO A 86 -5.96 9.55 -10.76
N VAL A 87 -6.31 9.66 -12.04
CA VAL A 87 -7.69 9.45 -12.51
C VAL A 87 -8.11 7.99 -12.31
N LEU A 88 -7.25 7.04 -12.66
CA LEU A 88 -7.52 5.62 -12.51
C LEU A 88 -7.72 5.24 -11.04
N PHE A 89 -6.88 5.75 -10.14
CA PHE A 89 -7.01 5.52 -8.69
C PHE A 89 -8.29 6.11 -8.10
N LYS A 90 -8.79 7.21 -8.64
CA LYS A 90 -10.06 7.82 -8.19
C LYS A 90 -11.27 7.04 -8.69
N ILE A 91 -11.21 6.45 -9.88
CA ILE A 91 -12.34 5.76 -10.52
C ILE A 91 -12.44 4.29 -10.12
N ALA A 92 -11.32 3.58 -10.01
CA ALA A 92 -11.28 2.15 -9.72
C ALA A 92 -12.04 1.73 -8.44
N PRO A 93 -12.03 2.53 -7.33
CA PRO A 93 -12.70 2.17 -6.09
C PRO A 93 -14.15 2.63 -5.98
N VAL A 94 -14.65 3.49 -6.86
CA VAL A 94 -15.95 4.14 -6.68
C VAL A 94 -17.10 3.13 -6.63
N GLU A 95 -17.82 3.08 -5.52
CA GLU A 95 -19.06 2.32 -5.34
C GLU A 95 -20.25 3.16 -5.84
N ILE A 96 -20.33 3.39 -7.13
CA ILE A 96 -21.46 4.05 -7.76
C ILE A 96 -22.14 3.03 -8.65
N ASP A 97 -23.45 3.07 -8.67
CA ASP A 97 -24.40 2.41 -9.56
C ASP A 97 -23.85 1.32 -10.52
N GLU A 98 -24.53 0.19 -10.64
CA GLU A 98 -24.19 -0.97 -11.49
C GLU A 98 -23.85 -0.60 -12.95
N SER A 99 -24.39 0.53 -13.44
CA SER A 99 -24.11 1.05 -14.80
C SER A 99 -22.65 1.42 -15.05
N TYR A 100 -21.83 1.57 -13.99
CA TYR A 100 -20.40 1.93 -14.07
C TYR A 100 -19.46 0.77 -13.75
N ASP A 101 -19.96 -0.43 -13.44
CA ASP A 101 -19.13 -1.56 -13.01
C ASP A 101 -18.12 -2.00 -14.08
N GLU A 102 -18.47 -1.98 -15.37
CA GLU A 102 -17.55 -2.23 -16.46
C GLU A 102 -16.36 -1.26 -16.45
N MET A 103 -16.66 0.03 -16.28
CA MET A 103 -15.64 1.09 -16.28
C MET A 103 -14.70 1.00 -15.07
N LYS A 104 -15.21 0.62 -13.90
CA LYS A 104 -14.40 0.35 -12.70
C LYS A 104 -13.47 -0.83 -12.93
N GLN A 105 -14.01 -1.90 -13.51
CA GLN A 105 -13.22 -3.09 -13.81
C GLN A 105 -12.14 -2.79 -14.84
N ASP A 106 -12.45 -2.02 -15.87
CA ASP A 106 -11.48 -1.57 -16.86
C ASP A 106 -10.38 -0.70 -16.21
N ALA A 107 -10.74 0.20 -15.29
CA ALA A 107 -9.78 1.02 -14.55
C ALA A 107 -8.87 0.17 -13.66
N ARG A 108 -9.40 -0.84 -12.95
CA ARG A 108 -8.61 -1.81 -12.18
C ARG A 108 -7.67 -2.61 -13.08
N THR A 109 -8.16 -3.03 -14.23
CA THR A 109 -7.34 -3.74 -15.23
C THR A 109 -6.21 -2.85 -15.75
N CYS A 110 -6.48 -1.59 -16.05
CA CYS A 110 -5.45 -0.61 -16.44
C CYS A 110 -4.38 -0.46 -15.35
N LEU A 111 -4.78 -0.27 -14.08
CA LEU A 111 -3.84 -0.17 -12.96
C LEU A 111 -2.98 -1.43 -12.84
N SER A 112 -3.59 -2.61 -12.95
CA SER A 112 -2.87 -3.88 -12.89
C SER A 112 -1.86 -4.02 -14.04
N LEU A 113 -2.23 -3.69 -15.27
CA LEU A 113 -1.33 -3.75 -16.41
C LEU A 113 -0.19 -2.72 -16.31
N MET A 114 -0.51 -1.50 -15.89
CA MET A 114 0.49 -0.43 -15.74
C MET A 114 1.49 -0.71 -14.62
N SER A 115 1.06 -1.33 -13.52
CA SER A 115 1.95 -1.70 -12.41
C SER A 115 2.97 -2.77 -12.78
N GLN A 116 2.67 -3.60 -13.78
CA GLN A 116 3.57 -4.64 -14.30
C GLN A 116 4.53 -4.12 -15.40
N GLY A 117 4.36 -2.87 -15.80
CA GLY A 117 5.20 -2.26 -16.84
C GLY A 117 6.65 -2.06 -16.37
N LEU A 118 7.60 -2.32 -17.28
CA LEU A 118 8.99 -1.96 -17.05
C LEU A 118 9.17 -0.45 -17.23
N LEU A 119 9.76 0.19 -16.22
CA LEU A 119 9.92 1.63 -16.17
C LEU A 119 11.41 2.00 -16.37
N TYR A 120 11.63 3.05 -17.15
CA TYR A 120 12.94 3.69 -17.19
C TYR A 120 13.15 4.56 -15.93
N PRO A 121 14.41 4.80 -15.51
CA PRO A 121 14.71 5.61 -14.33
C PRO A 121 14.00 6.97 -14.31
N GLU A 122 13.88 7.63 -15.45
CA GLU A 122 13.22 8.93 -15.61
C GLU A 122 11.69 8.89 -15.37
N HIS A 123 11.05 7.72 -15.46
CA HIS A 123 9.63 7.55 -15.21
C HIS A 123 9.29 7.28 -13.73
N ILE A 124 10.24 6.75 -12.96
CA ILE A 124 10.02 6.40 -11.55
C ILE A 124 9.53 7.59 -10.71
N PRO A 125 10.16 8.80 -10.80
CA PRO A 125 9.69 9.95 -10.04
C PRO A 125 8.24 10.35 -10.35
N LEU A 126 7.78 10.17 -11.58
CA LEU A 126 6.40 10.48 -12.00
C LEU A 126 5.41 9.51 -11.38
N VAL A 127 5.73 8.22 -11.39
CA VAL A 127 4.90 7.19 -10.73
C VAL A 127 4.80 7.49 -9.25
N LEU A 128 5.93 7.72 -8.57
CA LEU A 128 5.94 7.99 -7.14
C LEU A 128 5.18 9.27 -6.78
N ALA A 129 5.28 10.33 -7.58
CA ALA A 129 4.50 11.54 -7.36
C ALA A 129 2.98 11.27 -7.43
N ALA A 130 2.52 10.47 -8.40
CA ALA A 130 1.12 10.07 -8.49
C ALA A 130 0.67 9.20 -7.31
N LEU A 131 1.53 8.28 -6.84
CA LEU A 131 1.24 7.44 -5.68
C LEU A 131 1.18 8.26 -4.38
N GLU A 132 2.09 9.21 -4.20
CA GLU A 132 2.11 10.13 -3.05
C GLU A 132 0.86 11.02 -3.03
N GLU A 133 0.42 11.54 -4.19
CA GLU A 133 -0.84 12.28 -4.32
C GLU A 133 -2.03 11.42 -3.88
N MET A 134 -2.10 10.20 -4.37
CA MET A 134 -3.21 9.29 -4.06
C MET A 134 -3.17 8.75 -2.64
N ALA A 135 -2.01 8.64 -2.03
CA ALA A 135 -1.87 8.30 -0.60
C ALA A 135 -2.42 9.40 0.34
N ALA A 136 -2.61 10.61 -0.16
CA ALA A 136 -3.27 11.71 0.54
C ALA A 136 -4.78 11.83 0.20
N SER A 137 -5.33 10.95 -0.63
CA SER A 137 -6.75 10.95 -1.02
C SER A 137 -7.65 10.71 0.18
N ARG A 138 -8.85 11.32 0.19
CA ARG A 138 -9.89 11.04 1.19
C ARG A 138 -10.44 9.61 1.07
N SER A 139 -10.45 9.04 -0.15
CA SER A 139 -10.89 7.67 -0.38
C SER A 139 -9.86 6.67 0.15
N TRP A 140 -10.23 5.91 1.17
CA TRP A 140 -9.34 4.85 1.69
C TRP A 140 -9.11 3.73 0.67
N HIS A 141 -10.05 3.46 -0.22
CA HIS A 141 -9.89 2.50 -1.31
C HIS A 141 -8.79 2.93 -2.29
N ALA A 142 -8.69 4.24 -2.58
CA ALA A 142 -7.59 4.76 -3.40
C ALA A 142 -6.25 4.57 -2.67
N ARG A 143 -6.18 4.89 -1.36
CA ARG A 143 -4.97 4.69 -0.55
C ARG A 143 -4.57 3.21 -0.46
N PHE A 144 -5.55 2.30 -0.32
CA PHE A 144 -5.32 0.85 -0.37
C PHE A 144 -4.74 0.43 -1.73
N SER A 145 -5.32 0.92 -2.83
CA SER A 145 -4.88 0.59 -4.19
C SER A 145 -3.47 1.07 -4.50
N VAL A 146 -3.03 2.18 -3.87
CA VAL A 146 -1.62 2.66 -3.95
C VAL A 146 -0.65 1.58 -3.51
N LEU A 147 -0.91 0.91 -2.39
CA LEU A 147 -0.03 -0.14 -1.86
C LEU A 147 0.05 -1.36 -2.78
N THR A 148 -1.09 -1.79 -3.30
CA THR A 148 -1.15 -2.90 -4.26
C THR A 148 -0.37 -2.57 -5.53
N TYR A 149 -0.57 -1.38 -6.08
CA TYR A 149 0.16 -0.91 -7.25
C TYR A 149 1.67 -0.82 -7.00
N LEU A 150 2.06 -0.22 -5.86
CA LEU A 150 3.45 -0.07 -5.47
C LEU A 150 4.17 -1.40 -5.34
N GLN A 151 3.55 -2.38 -4.68
CA GLN A 151 4.13 -3.71 -4.47
C GLN A 151 4.47 -4.38 -5.81
N ILE A 152 3.55 -4.36 -6.75
CA ILE A 152 3.75 -4.93 -8.08
C ILE A 152 4.82 -4.15 -8.85
N THR A 153 4.76 -2.82 -8.83
CA THR A 153 5.74 -1.95 -9.50
C THR A 153 7.16 -2.18 -9.00
N VAL A 154 7.34 -2.31 -7.68
CA VAL A 154 8.65 -2.60 -7.09
C VAL A 154 9.15 -3.98 -7.54
N PHE A 155 8.29 -4.99 -7.54
CA PHE A 155 8.65 -6.34 -7.97
C PHE A 155 9.16 -6.37 -9.42
N TYR A 156 8.43 -5.74 -10.34
CA TYR A 156 8.82 -5.71 -11.76
C TYR A 156 10.02 -4.79 -12.07
N ASN A 157 10.26 -3.80 -11.23
CA ASN A 157 11.30 -2.79 -11.45
C ASN A 157 12.39 -2.78 -10.36
N LEU A 158 12.57 -3.90 -9.65
CA LEU A 158 13.44 -3.99 -8.47
C LEU A 158 14.85 -3.45 -8.73
N PHE A 159 15.51 -3.93 -9.77
CA PHE A 159 16.90 -3.53 -10.07
C PHE A 159 17.00 -2.06 -10.50
N THR A 160 16.02 -1.56 -11.25
CA THR A 160 15.97 -0.14 -11.63
C THR A 160 15.83 0.73 -10.38
N LEU A 161 14.91 0.37 -9.49
CA LEU A 161 14.66 1.12 -8.25
C LEU A 161 15.85 1.07 -7.29
N LEU A 162 16.51 -0.07 -7.13
CA LEU A 162 17.70 -0.20 -6.28
C LEU A 162 18.87 0.69 -6.76
N SER A 163 18.91 1.07 -8.04
CA SER A 163 19.87 2.04 -8.56
C SER A 163 19.54 3.50 -8.21
N LEU A 164 18.38 3.76 -7.59
CA LEU A 164 17.84 5.09 -7.29
C LEU A 164 17.59 5.26 -5.77
N PRO A 165 18.63 5.46 -4.95
CA PRO A 165 18.49 5.48 -3.48
C PRO A 165 17.48 6.51 -2.95
N ALA A 166 17.36 7.65 -3.61
CA ALA A 166 16.38 8.68 -3.23
C ALA A 166 14.94 8.17 -3.37
N GLU A 167 14.66 7.42 -4.42
CA GLU A 167 13.33 6.87 -4.69
C GLU A 167 13.01 5.70 -3.75
N VAL A 168 14.01 4.90 -3.38
CA VAL A 168 13.89 3.87 -2.34
C VAL A 168 13.45 4.50 -1.01
N LEU A 169 14.05 5.62 -0.62
CA LEU A 169 13.67 6.36 0.60
C LEU A 169 12.25 6.94 0.51
N ARG A 170 11.84 7.43 -0.67
CA ARG A 170 10.45 7.90 -0.89
C ARG A 170 9.46 6.77 -0.71
N ILE A 171 9.72 5.59 -1.28
CA ILE A 171 8.89 4.39 -1.13
C ILE A 171 8.79 3.98 0.33
N ARG A 172 9.93 3.90 1.03
CA ARG A 172 9.93 3.61 2.48
C ARG A 172 9.05 4.59 3.26
N LYS A 173 9.19 5.89 3.01
CA LYS A 173 8.38 6.92 3.65
C LYS A 173 6.89 6.77 3.36
N LEU A 174 6.53 6.49 2.11
CA LEU A 174 5.15 6.28 1.67
C LEU A 174 4.49 5.08 2.39
N VAL A 175 5.17 3.94 2.45
CA VAL A 175 4.68 2.76 3.15
C VAL A 175 4.53 3.02 4.64
N MET A 176 5.50 3.68 5.28
CA MET A 176 5.42 4.06 6.69
C MET A 176 4.30 5.07 6.99
N GLN A 177 3.98 5.96 6.05
CA GLN A 177 2.83 6.86 6.16
C GLN A 177 1.51 6.08 6.12
N LEU A 178 1.36 5.15 5.19
CA LEU A 178 0.14 4.33 5.05
C LEU A 178 0.00 3.28 6.15
N LEU A 179 1.08 2.87 6.79
CA LEU A 179 1.04 2.06 8.01
C LEU A 179 0.38 2.80 9.19
N LEU A 180 0.38 4.13 9.17
CA LEU A 180 -0.28 5.01 10.15
C LEU A 180 -1.69 5.47 9.70
N ASP A 181 -2.25 4.87 8.66
CA ASP A 181 -3.57 5.23 8.14
C ASP A 181 -4.68 5.02 9.17
N GLU A 182 -5.71 5.86 9.12
CA GLU A 182 -6.89 5.73 9.99
C GLU A 182 -7.69 4.46 9.70
N GLN A 183 -7.69 4.01 8.43
CA GLN A 183 -8.43 2.85 7.97
C GLN A 183 -7.63 1.56 8.22
N LEU A 184 -8.29 0.56 8.81
CA LEU A 184 -7.66 -0.72 9.19
C LEU A 184 -7.12 -1.46 7.97
N GLU A 185 -7.90 -1.57 6.92
CA GLU A 185 -7.57 -2.30 5.69
C GLU A 185 -6.33 -1.71 5.00
N VAL A 186 -6.15 -0.40 5.07
CA VAL A 186 -4.96 0.28 4.53
C VAL A 186 -3.73 -0.07 5.37
N ARG A 187 -3.85 -0.06 6.70
CA ARG A 187 -2.74 -0.46 7.59
C ARG A 187 -2.33 -1.92 7.39
N ASP A 188 -3.30 -2.82 7.26
CA ASP A 188 -3.04 -4.26 7.04
C ASP A 188 -2.34 -4.49 5.69
N MET A 189 -2.77 -3.78 4.64
CA MET A 189 -2.11 -3.83 3.34
C MET A 189 -0.71 -3.20 3.39
N ALA A 190 -0.50 -2.12 4.16
CA ALA A 190 0.82 -1.53 4.38
C ALA A 190 1.77 -2.50 5.12
N CYS A 191 1.27 -3.26 6.10
CA CYS A 191 2.02 -4.34 6.76
C CYS A 191 2.46 -5.41 5.75
N THR A 192 1.54 -5.88 4.91
CA THR A 192 1.84 -6.87 3.87
C THR A 192 2.88 -6.35 2.87
N THR A 193 2.71 -5.09 2.44
CA THR A 193 3.67 -4.44 1.53
C THR A 193 5.04 -4.29 2.18
N LEU A 194 5.10 -3.83 3.44
CA LEU A 194 6.36 -3.69 4.18
C LEU A 194 7.07 -5.05 4.33
N SER A 195 6.33 -6.09 4.70
CA SER A 195 6.88 -7.46 4.79
C SER A 195 7.48 -7.93 3.47
N GLY A 196 6.78 -7.74 2.35
CA GLY A 196 7.29 -8.10 1.02
C GLY A 196 8.55 -7.32 0.62
N LEU A 197 8.59 -6.02 0.91
CA LEU A 197 9.75 -5.17 0.62
C LEU A 197 10.98 -5.53 1.47
N LEU A 198 10.79 -5.92 2.72
CA LEU A 198 11.86 -6.42 3.58
C LEU A 198 12.34 -7.80 3.11
N GLN A 199 11.41 -8.70 2.74
CA GLN A 199 11.72 -10.06 2.28
C GLN A 199 12.55 -10.05 0.98
N CYS A 200 12.23 -9.19 0.03
CA CYS A 200 13.02 -9.05 -1.20
C CYS A 200 14.26 -8.15 -1.04
N GLN A 201 14.56 -7.74 0.20
CA GLN A 201 15.70 -6.87 0.52
C GLN A 201 15.72 -5.55 -0.27
N PHE A 202 14.55 -5.04 -0.60
CA PHE A 202 14.42 -3.75 -1.29
C PHE A 202 14.99 -2.60 -0.45
N PHE A 203 14.83 -2.65 0.86
CA PHE A 203 15.61 -1.90 1.84
C PHE A 203 15.86 -2.77 3.08
N PRO A 204 16.99 -2.53 3.79
CA PRO A 204 17.31 -3.34 4.97
C PRO A 204 16.41 -2.98 6.15
N LEU A 205 16.22 -3.95 7.05
CA LEU A 205 15.75 -3.70 8.40
C LEU A 205 16.90 -3.08 9.22
N ASP A 206 17.10 -1.78 9.02
CA ASP A 206 18.11 -1.02 9.75
C ASP A 206 17.66 -0.65 11.16
N SER A 207 18.59 -0.24 12.01
CA SER A 207 18.29 0.17 13.41
C SER A 207 17.34 1.36 13.47
N CYS A 208 17.33 2.24 12.47
CA CYS A 208 16.42 3.37 12.41
C CYS A 208 14.98 2.92 12.21
N LEU A 209 14.72 2.02 11.27
CA LEU A 209 13.38 1.46 11.03
C LEU A 209 12.91 0.67 12.24
N GLN A 210 13.77 -0.20 12.78
CA GLN A 210 13.45 -0.99 13.96
C GLN A 210 13.06 -0.11 15.15
N THR A 211 13.88 0.89 15.49
CA THR A 211 13.58 1.84 16.57
C THR A 211 12.30 2.62 16.34
N GLN A 212 12.03 3.01 15.09
CA GLN A 212 10.78 3.70 14.74
C GLN A 212 9.55 2.82 15.00
N LEU A 213 9.59 1.56 14.59
CA LEU A 213 8.49 0.61 14.80
C LEU A 213 8.29 0.29 16.28
N GLN A 214 9.37 0.07 17.02
CA GLN A 214 9.34 -0.13 18.48
C GLN A 214 8.77 1.08 19.20
N THR A 215 9.18 2.30 18.84
CA THR A 215 8.64 3.53 19.45
C THR A 215 7.14 3.67 19.19
N LEU A 216 6.66 3.31 18.00
CA LEU A 216 5.24 3.32 17.68
C LEU A 216 4.48 2.27 18.48
N SER A 217 4.99 1.04 18.60
CA SER A 217 4.34 -0.04 19.35
C SER A 217 4.21 0.28 20.85
N GLN A 218 5.15 1.03 21.40
CA GLN A 218 5.17 1.47 22.81
C GLN A 218 4.29 2.71 23.08
N THR A 219 3.55 3.20 22.08
CA THR A 219 2.61 4.33 22.29
C THR A 219 1.64 3.98 23.42
N SER A 220 1.60 4.82 24.47
CA SER A 220 0.75 4.58 25.64
C SER A 220 -0.74 4.65 25.28
N LEU A 221 -1.51 3.66 25.72
CA LEU A 221 -2.97 3.68 25.61
C LEU A 221 -3.60 4.25 26.89
N PRO A 222 -4.60 5.13 26.80
CA PRO A 222 -5.25 5.71 27.96
C PRO A 222 -5.95 4.65 28.80
N LYS A 223 -5.72 4.61 30.12
CA LYS A 223 -6.31 3.68 31.08
C LYS A 223 -7.82 3.91 31.26
N ALA A 224 -8.58 2.82 31.39
CA ALA A 224 -10.03 2.77 31.14
C ALA A 224 -10.95 3.56 32.08
N ARG A 225 -10.53 4.16 33.19
CA ARG A 225 -11.50 4.71 34.18
C ARG A 225 -11.37 6.17 34.62
N GLY A 226 -10.22 6.80 34.52
CA GLY A 226 -10.03 8.21 34.95
C GLY A 226 -9.70 9.15 33.79
N GLU A 227 -8.86 8.68 32.89
CA GLU A 227 -8.35 9.47 31.76
C GLU A 227 -9.31 9.47 30.55
N LEU A 228 -10.24 8.49 30.51
CA LEU A 228 -11.20 8.36 29.40
C LEU A 228 -12.21 9.50 29.32
N ALA A 229 -12.55 10.12 30.43
CA ALA A 229 -13.53 11.20 30.47
C ALA A 229 -12.94 12.54 30.01
N SER A 230 -11.64 12.75 30.18
CA SER A 230 -10.95 14.00 29.83
C SER A 230 -10.32 14.02 28.43
N MET A 231 -9.96 12.84 27.88
CA MET A 231 -9.43 12.73 26.52
C MET A 231 -10.55 12.57 25.50
N GLY A 232 -10.59 13.43 24.50
CA GLY A 232 -11.53 13.32 23.36
C GLY A 232 -11.39 11.97 22.65
N THR A 233 -12.49 11.46 22.10
CA THR A 233 -12.51 10.18 21.35
C THR A 233 -11.48 10.13 20.23
N HIS A 234 -11.22 11.24 19.57
CA HIS A 234 -10.22 11.37 18.50
C HIS A 234 -8.79 11.10 18.98
N ILE A 235 -8.39 11.61 20.15
CA ILE A 235 -7.04 11.39 20.71
C ILE A 235 -6.84 9.90 21.03
N LYS A 236 -7.85 9.25 21.60
CA LYS A 236 -7.81 7.79 21.90
C LYS A 236 -7.63 6.96 20.63
N HIS A 237 -8.37 7.30 19.59
CA HIS A 237 -8.25 6.63 18.29
C HIS A 237 -6.85 6.82 17.71
N THR A 238 -6.29 8.02 17.75
CA THR A 238 -4.94 8.29 17.26
C THR A 238 -3.87 7.47 17.98
N HIS A 239 -3.95 7.35 19.32
CA HIS A 239 -3.02 6.52 20.09
C HIS A 239 -3.12 5.03 19.73
N LEU A 240 -4.36 4.52 19.57
CA LEU A 240 -4.60 3.14 19.15
C LEU A 240 -4.03 2.88 17.74
N VAL A 241 -4.27 3.78 16.79
CA VAL A 241 -3.74 3.69 15.43
C VAL A 241 -2.21 3.66 15.44
N ARG A 242 -1.56 4.56 16.18
CA ARG A 242 -0.10 4.62 16.28
C ARG A 242 0.49 3.33 16.88
N ARG A 243 -0.09 2.85 18.00
CA ARG A 243 0.36 1.61 18.62
C ARG A 243 0.14 0.41 17.70
N HIS A 244 -1.01 0.32 17.05
CA HIS A 244 -1.31 -0.73 16.07
C HIS A 244 -0.35 -0.69 14.88
N ALA A 245 -0.02 0.49 14.35
CA ALA A 245 0.97 0.66 13.29
C ALA A 245 2.36 0.11 13.69
N GLY A 246 2.79 0.37 14.92
CA GLY A 246 4.03 -0.21 15.46
C GLY A 246 3.99 -1.73 15.51
N VAL A 247 2.90 -2.30 16.03
CA VAL A 247 2.70 -3.76 16.10
C VAL A 247 2.63 -4.39 14.72
N LEU A 248 1.94 -3.77 13.77
CA LEU A 248 1.91 -4.21 12.37
C LEU A 248 3.30 -4.16 11.72
N GLY A 249 4.08 -3.11 12.01
CA GLY A 249 5.45 -3.00 11.53
C GLY A 249 6.37 -4.09 12.08
N LEU A 250 6.30 -4.39 13.39
CA LEU A 250 7.03 -5.50 14.01
C LEU A 250 6.56 -6.85 13.44
N SER A 251 5.26 -7.01 13.20
CA SER A 251 4.70 -8.18 12.50
C SER A 251 5.26 -8.33 11.10
N ALA A 252 5.35 -7.24 10.33
CA ALA A 252 5.94 -7.24 9.00
C ALA A 252 7.41 -7.70 9.01
N CYS A 253 8.19 -7.32 10.03
CA CYS A 253 9.55 -7.80 10.20
C CYS A 253 9.58 -9.33 10.36
N ILE A 254 8.76 -9.90 11.25
CA ILE A 254 8.70 -11.35 11.47
C ILE A 254 8.28 -12.07 10.18
N LEU A 255 7.22 -11.59 9.54
CA LEU A 255 6.67 -12.19 8.32
C LEU A 255 7.60 -12.08 7.10
N SER A 256 8.58 -11.18 7.14
CA SER A 256 9.58 -11.04 6.06
C SER A 256 10.63 -12.15 6.01
N SER A 257 10.74 -12.97 7.06
CA SER A 257 11.67 -14.10 7.14
C SER A 257 10.93 -15.40 7.47
N PRO A 258 10.15 -15.96 6.52
CA PRO A 258 9.20 -17.05 6.79
C PRO A 258 9.86 -18.40 7.07
N TYR A 259 11.15 -18.58 6.82
CA TYR A 259 11.85 -19.87 6.95
C TYR A 259 13.15 -19.78 7.75
N ASP A 260 13.53 -18.58 8.18
CA ASP A 260 14.76 -18.34 8.92
C ASP A 260 14.48 -17.54 10.18
N VAL A 261 15.36 -17.71 11.21
CA VAL A 261 15.33 -16.94 12.44
C VAL A 261 16.57 -16.04 12.51
N PRO A 262 16.54 -14.82 11.93
CA PRO A 262 17.64 -13.86 12.06
C PRO A 262 17.86 -13.45 13.51
N GLN A 263 19.06 -12.98 13.85
CA GLN A 263 19.44 -12.62 15.24
C GLN A 263 18.51 -11.60 15.91
N TRP A 264 17.87 -10.73 15.13
CA TRP A 264 16.93 -9.71 15.65
C TRP A 264 15.52 -10.27 15.93
N MET A 265 15.14 -11.41 15.34
CA MET A 265 13.77 -11.93 15.39
C MET A 265 13.33 -12.38 16.79
N PRO A 266 14.14 -13.09 17.61
CA PRO A 266 13.74 -13.48 18.96
C PRO A 266 13.29 -12.29 19.81
N GLN A 267 14.03 -11.19 19.75
CA GLN A 267 13.69 -9.98 20.51
C GLN A 267 12.38 -9.34 20.03
N ILE A 268 12.17 -9.24 18.73
CA ILE A 268 10.92 -8.68 18.16
C ILE A 268 9.72 -9.56 18.50
N LEU A 269 9.87 -10.89 18.52
CA LEU A 269 8.80 -11.82 18.96
C LEU A 269 8.41 -11.59 20.42
N MET A 270 9.38 -11.35 21.31
CA MET A 270 9.07 -11.03 22.71
C MET A 270 8.34 -9.70 22.83
N GLU A 271 8.83 -8.66 22.18
CA GLU A 271 8.18 -7.35 22.14
C GLU A 271 6.74 -7.45 21.60
N LEU A 272 6.54 -8.25 20.54
CA LEU A 272 5.21 -8.48 19.99
C LEU A 272 4.28 -9.19 20.98
N SER A 273 4.81 -10.14 21.77
CA SER A 273 4.03 -10.89 22.75
C SER A 273 3.49 -10.02 23.90
N ASP A 274 4.14 -8.91 24.21
CA ASP A 274 3.70 -7.94 25.23
C ASP A 274 2.36 -7.28 24.87
N HIS A 275 1.98 -7.33 23.60
CA HIS A 275 0.75 -6.74 23.05
C HIS A 275 -0.46 -7.70 22.99
N LEU A 276 -0.35 -8.93 23.52
CA LEU A 276 -1.44 -9.92 23.52
C LEU A 276 -2.67 -9.51 24.34
N ASN A 277 -2.50 -8.61 25.31
CA ASN A 277 -3.58 -8.09 26.12
C ASN A 277 -4.04 -6.69 25.70
N ASP A 278 -3.55 -6.21 24.58
CA ASP A 278 -3.97 -4.92 24.00
C ASP A 278 -5.38 -5.01 23.40
N PRO A 279 -6.10 -3.90 23.32
CA PRO A 279 -7.43 -3.90 22.69
C PRO A 279 -7.37 -4.25 21.20
N GLN A 280 -8.49 -4.74 20.66
CA GLN A 280 -8.64 -4.94 19.22
C GLN A 280 -8.41 -3.61 18.46
N PRO A 281 -7.75 -3.65 17.29
CA PRO A 281 -7.36 -4.84 16.52
C PRO A 281 -5.96 -5.40 16.85
N ILE A 282 -5.23 -4.83 17.82
CA ILE A 282 -3.83 -5.15 18.13
C ILE A 282 -3.68 -6.62 18.53
N GLU A 283 -4.47 -7.08 19.48
CA GLU A 283 -4.47 -8.47 19.95
C GLU A 283 -4.60 -9.47 18.78
N MET A 284 -5.53 -9.20 17.87
CA MET A 284 -5.76 -10.06 16.70
C MET A 284 -4.54 -10.10 15.77
N THR A 285 -3.90 -8.97 15.54
CA THR A 285 -2.68 -8.86 14.73
C THR A 285 -1.56 -9.72 15.34
N VAL A 286 -1.34 -9.63 16.65
CA VAL A 286 -0.33 -10.42 17.36
C VAL A 286 -0.61 -11.92 17.23
N LYS A 287 -1.83 -12.35 17.53
CA LYS A 287 -2.24 -13.76 17.41
C LYS A 287 -2.04 -14.31 16.01
N LYS A 288 -2.44 -13.53 14.98
CA LYS A 288 -2.26 -13.90 13.58
C LYS A 288 -0.78 -14.04 13.22
N THR A 289 0.06 -13.11 13.66
CA THR A 289 1.50 -13.14 13.38
C THR A 289 2.18 -14.33 14.06
N LEU A 290 1.88 -14.61 15.33
CA LEU A 290 2.43 -15.76 16.04
C LEU A 290 1.97 -17.09 15.42
N SER A 291 0.72 -17.17 14.99
CA SER A 291 0.19 -18.36 14.29
C SER A 291 0.92 -18.58 12.96
N GLU A 292 1.18 -17.52 12.21
CA GLU A 292 1.90 -17.60 10.94
C GLU A 292 3.38 -17.94 11.15
N PHE A 293 4.04 -17.34 12.16
CA PHE A 293 5.39 -17.71 12.57
C PHE A 293 5.48 -19.21 12.88
N ARG A 294 4.56 -19.73 13.70
CA ARG A 294 4.51 -21.17 14.02
C ARG A 294 4.38 -22.01 12.74
N ARG A 295 3.47 -21.63 11.84
CA ARG A 295 3.21 -22.36 10.60
C ARG A 295 4.43 -22.44 9.70
N THR A 296 5.17 -21.35 9.57
CA THR A 296 6.31 -21.25 8.62
C THR A 296 7.60 -21.82 9.20
N HIS A 297 7.76 -21.92 10.53
CA HIS A 297 8.99 -22.37 11.20
C HIS A 297 8.86 -23.77 11.83
N HIS A 298 7.71 -24.45 11.62
CA HIS A 298 7.44 -25.75 12.24
C HIS A 298 8.43 -26.83 11.77
N ASP A 299 8.71 -26.93 10.50
CA ASP A 299 9.47 -28.04 9.94
C ASP A 299 10.93 -28.05 10.41
N ASN A 300 11.54 -26.89 10.58
CA ASN A 300 12.93 -26.72 11.02
C ASN A 300 13.03 -26.29 12.50
N TRP A 301 11.99 -26.52 13.31
CA TRP A 301 11.95 -26.03 14.68
C TRP A 301 13.12 -26.46 15.55
N GLN A 302 13.66 -27.67 15.35
CA GLN A 302 14.82 -28.18 16.10
C GLN A 302 16.08 -27.33 15.92
N GLU A 303 16.26 -26.74 14.74
CA GLU A 303 17.36 -25.82 14.45
C GLU A 303 17.02 -24.40 14.95
N HIS A 304 15.83 -23.93 14.66
CA HIS A 304 15.39 -22.58 14.99
C HIS A 304 15.36 -22.31 16.50
N ARG A 305 15.00 -23.32 17.32
CA ARG A 305 14.99 -23.18 18.77
C ARG A 305 16.34 -22.78 19.39
N GLN A 306 17.43 -23.08 18.72
CA GLN A 306 18.79 -22.74 19.19
C GLN A 306 19.06 -21.23 19.10
N CYS A 307 18.27 -20.48 18.33
CA CYS A 307 18.37 -19.03 18.23
C CYS A 307 17.71 -18.29 19.41
N PHE A 308 17.01 -19.01 20.30
CA PHE A 308 16.26 -18.45 21.43
C PHE A 308 16.92 -18.80 22.75
N THR A 309 16.80 -17.92 23.74
CA THR A 309 17.15 -18.24 25.14
C THR A 309 16.06 -19.12 25.77
N ASP A 310 16.39 -19.80 26.90
CA ASP A 310 15.44 -20.64 27.60
C ASP A 310 14.20 -19.87 28.07
N ASP A 311 14.36 -18.60 28.48
CA ASP A 311 13.24 -17.75 28.92
C ASP A 311 12.35 -17.39 27.69
N GLN A 312 12.94 -17.09 26.54
CA GLN A 312 12.19 -16.82 25.32
C GLN A 312 11.43 -18.07 24.82
N LEU A 313 12.05 -19.26 24.92
CA LEU A 313 11.39 -20.52 24.58
C LEU A 313 10.22 -20.81 25.51
N LEU A 314 10.34 -20.51 26.79
CA LEU A 314 9.23 -20.67 27.76
C LEU A 314 8.05 -19.80 27.37
N VAL A 315 8.28 -18.51 27.04
CA VAL A 315 7.24 -17.60 26.58
C VAL A 315 6.60 -18.12 25.30
N LEU A 316 7.40 -18.44 24.27
CA LEU A 316 6.91 -18.95 22.99
C LEU A 316 6.12 -20.25 23.14
N THR A 317 6.56 -21.19 23.97
CA THR A 317 5.85 -22.45 24.20
C THR A 317 4.46 -22.18 24.77
N ASN A 318 4.35 -21.29 25.74
CA ASN A 318 3.06 -20.91 26.33
C ASN A 318 2.13 -20.21 25.32
N LEU A 319 2.68 -19.43 24.37
CA LEU A 319 1.93 -18.68 23.36
C LEU A 319 1.52 -19.55 22.17
N LEU A 320 2.38 -20.49 21.78
CA LEU A 320 2.17 -21.32 20.59
C LEU A 320 1.35 -22.58 20.89
N VAL A 321 1.24 -23.00 22.16
CA VAL A 321 0.31 -24.06 22.59
C VAL A 321 -1.06 -23.44 22.77
N SER A 322 -1.84 -23.40 21.71
CA SER A 322 -3.25 -22.97 21.78
C SER A 322 -4.07 -23.99 22.58
N PRO A 323 -4.90 -23.56 23.55
CA PRO A 323 -5.81 -24.45 24.29
C PRO A 323 -6.84 -25.17 23.39
N CYS A 324 -7.00 -24.72 22.14
CA CYS A 324 -8.04 -25.23 21.24
C CYS A 324 -7.69 -26.52 20.49
N TYR A 325 -6.56 -27.18 20.80
CA TYR A 325 -6.21 -28.45 20.14
C TYR A 325 -6.76 -29.70 20.87
N TYR A 326 -7.50 -29.53 21.96
CA TYR A 326 -8.13 -30.61 22.73
C TYR A 326 -9.61 -30.31 23.03
N ALA A 327 -10.35 -29.77 22.08
CA ALA A 327 -11.80 -29.74 22.17
C ALA A 327 -12.43 -30.39 20.94
#